data_a56deebfb6482bc605b4ecfbd9476755
#
_entry.id   a56deebfb6482bc605b4ecfbd9476755
#
_cell.length_a   1.000
_cell.length_b   1.000
_cell.length_c   1.000
_cell.angle_alpha   90.00
_cell.angle_beta   90.00
_cell.angle_gamma   90.00
#
_symmetry.space_group_name_H-M   'P 1'
#
loop_
_entity.id
_entity.type
_entity.pdbx_description
1 polymer ?
#
loop_
_entity_poly.entity_id
_entity_poly.type
_entity_poly.pdbx_seq_one_letter_code
_entity_poly.pdbx_strand_id
1 'polypeptide(L)'
;GYINGSFLDNYSTSEMQNYVRKISTSHRNVFHSIFSFTPESAEEAGLRTLIDWEEWVKFHISDISRNMKMKQENIEYLAAVHLKEGQPHVHIIWWDKAQEILINKINPVICDQIRIDVIKSTYHDQFVELHNKENSLIKELRRQVGHNAAEALSETENDDFTEAIFQKLTAIRDMLPPKGQAVYKLMPKPVKQELNSLTHFMIDNISEFRSLYDEILDCRRIYNEMLHSDDSSYGKLQMSAYMGKVVDEIESGIGNTILSAILRAVTSFM
;
A
#
# COMPACT_ATOMS: atom_id res chain seq x y z
N GLY A 1 8.31 6.10 32.14
CA GLY A 1 7.46 4.99 31.70
C GLY A 1 5.99 5.31 31.87
N TYR A 2 5.11 4.53 31.24
CA TYR A 2 3.65 4.71 31.27
C TYR A 2 2.99 3.37 31.63
N ILE A 3 1.92 3.42 32.42
CA ILE A 3 0.97 2.32 32.58
C ILE A 3 -0.38 2.75 32.03
N ASN A 4 -0.92 2.02 31.07
CA ASN A 4 -2.24 2.27 30.50
C ASN A 4 -2.47 3.76 30.14
N GLY A 5 -1.43 4.42 29.60
CA GLY A 5 -1.49 5.81 29.19
C GLY A 5 -1.33 6.84 30.31
N SER A 6 -0.93 6.47 31.51
CA SER A 6 -0.62 7.40 32.59
C SER A 6 0.89 7.41 32.84
N PHE A 7 1.49 8.59 32.96
CA PHE A 7 2.89 8.77 33.32
C PHE A 7 3.19 8.18 34.71
N LEU A 8 4.30 7.47 34.81
CA LEU A 8 4.78 6.86 36.04
C LEU A 8 5.94 7.65 36.64
N ASP A 9 5.78 8.95 36.83
CA ASP A 9 6.84 9.80 37.38
C ASP A 9 7.24 9.40 38.80
N ASN A 10 6.37 8.66 39.50
CA ASN A 10 6.57 8.23 40.88
C ASN A 10 6.95 6.75 41.05
N TYR A 11 7.16 5.99 39.95
CA TYR A 11 7.53 4.59 40.04
C TYR A 11 8.99 4.36 39.65
N SER A 12 9.73 3.72 40.51
CA SER A 12 11.08 3.27 40.21
C SER A 12 11.09 2.13 39.19
N THR A 13 12.21 1.94 38.48
CA THR A 13 12.39 0.81 37.56
C THR A 13 12.15 -0.54 38.26
N SER A 14 12.54 -0.66 39.53
CA SER A 14 12.34 -1.88 40.33
C SER A 14 10.86 -2.15 40.61
N GLU A 15 10.07 -1.14 40.85
CA GLU A 15 8.61 -1.30 41.06
C GLU A 15 7.93 -1.76 39.79
N MET A 16 8.30 -1.16 38.61
CA MET A 16 7.79 -1.60 37.32
C MET A 16 8.19 -3.06 37.02
N GLN A 17 9.43 -3.43 37.25
CA GLN A 17 9.89 -4.82 37.08
C GLN A 17 9.13 -5.79 37.97
N ASN A 18 8.90 -5.43 39.23
CA ASN A 18 8.13 -6.25 40.17
C ASN A 18 6.67 -6.38 39.74
N TYR A 19 6.08 -5.31 39.21
CA TYR A 19 4.72 -5.34 38.67
C TYR A 19 4.61 -6.32 37.49
N VAL A 20 5.49 -6.21 36.47
CA VAL A 20 5.51 -7.14 35.34
C VAL A 20 5.75 -8.59 35.79
N ARG A 21 6.68 -8.81 36.76
CA ARG A 21 6.93 -10.14 37.33
C ARG A 21 5.68 -10.72 37.97
N LYS A 22 4.93 -9.93 38.74
CA LYS A 22 3.67 -10.34 39.36
C LYS A 22 2.62 -10.73 38.31
N ILE A 23 2.50 -9.97 37.22
CA ILE A 23 1.60 -10.30 36.11
C ILE A 23 2.01 -11.63 35.46
N SER A 24 3.28 -11.78 35.11
CA SER A 24 3.82 -12.99 34.47
C SER A 24 3.66 -14.23 35.33
N THR A 25 3.84 -14.13 36.67
CA THR A 25 3.64 -15.25 37.60
C THR A 25 2.19 -15.60 37.83
N SER A 26 1.23 -14.75 37.47
CA SER A 26 -0.21 -15.04 37.53
C SER A 26 -0.73 -15.81 36.31
N HIS A 27 0.13 -16.51 35.60
CA HIS A 27 -0.16 -17.29 34.37
C HIS A 27 -0.69 -16.49 33.19
N ARG A 28 -0.46 -15.19 33.16
CA ARG A 28 -0.77 -14.34 31.98
C ARG A 28 0.40 -14.36 31.01
N ASN A 29 0.08 -14.50 29.74
CA ASN A 29 1.05 -14.29 28.69
C ASN A 29 1.39 -12.80 28.60
N VAL A 30 2.68 -12.49 28.71
CA VAL A 30 3.20 -11.12 28.61
C VAL A 30 4.03 -11.05 27.34
N PHE A 31 3.72 -10.09 26.50
CA PHE A 31 4.37 -9.87 25.21
C PHE A 31 5.22 -8.60 25.26
N HIS A 32 6.27 -8.57 24.46
CA HIS A 32 7.15 -7.43 24.30
C HIS A 32 7.25 -7.03 22.85
N SER A 33 6.94 -5.80 22.55
CA SER A 33 7.07 -5.18 21.24
C SER A 33 8.03 -4.01 21.32
N ILE A 34 8.81 -3.79 20.24
CA ILE A 34 9.70 -2.64 20.09
C ILE A 34 9.34 -1.95 18.78
N PHE A 35 9.06 -0.66 18.84
CA PHE A 35 8.90 0.19 17.67
C PHE A 35 10.05 1.17 17.61
N SER A 36 10.87 1.02 16.58
CA SER A 36 12.10 1.79 16.36
C SER A 36 11.99 2.60 15.10
N PHE A 37 12.51 3.82 15.13
CA PHE A 37 12.49 4.78 14.03
C PHE A 37 13.92 5.23 13.74
N THR A 38 14.20 5.68 12.51
CA THR A 38 15.35 6.55 12.28
C THR A 38 15.03 7.94 12.84
N PRO A 39 16.03 8.79 13.11
CA PRO A 39 15.78 10.18 13.54
C PRO A 39 14.87 10.94 12.58
N GLU A 40 15.08 10.78 11.28
CA GLU A 40 14.31 11.41 10.22
C GLU A 40 12.84 10.93 10.25
N SER A 41 12.62 9.62 10.31
CA SER A 41 11.27 9.04 10.36
C SER A 41 10.52 9.42 11.64
N ALA A 42 11.23 9.54 12.77
CA ALA A 42 10.62 10.01 14.03
C ALA A 42 10.21 11.48 13.93
N GLU A 43 11.03 12.33 13.31
CA GLU A 43 10.70 13.73 13.08
C GLU A 43 9.52 13.91 12.14
N GLU A 44 9.48 13.17 11.02
CA GLU A 44 8.36 13.14 10.07
C GLU A 44 7.06 12.68 10.74
N ALA A 45 7.15 11.70 11.65
CA ALA A 45 6.03 11.23 12.46
C ALA A 45 5.63 12.19 13.60
N GLY A 46 6.36 13.32 13.78
CA GLY A 46 6.11 14.29 14.86
C GLY A 46 6.54 13.80 16.25
N LEU A 47 7.35 12.75 16.36
CA LEU A 47 7.77 12.10 17.60
C LEU A 47 9.00 12.80 18.24
N ARG A 48 8.85 14.05 18.63
CA ARG A 48 9.95 14.92 19.12
C ARG A 48 10.11 14.90 20.63
N THR A 49 9.00 14.74 21.36
CA THR A 49 8.96 14.80 22.82
C THR A 49 8.41 13.53 23.44
N LEU A 50 8.60 13.35 24.74
CA LEU A 50 8.01 12.23 25.46
C LEU A 50 6.47 12.23 25.40
N ILE A 51 5.85 13.41 25.30
CA ILE A 51 4.40 13.57 25.19
C ILE A 51 3.93 13.05 23.84
N ASP A 52 4.64 13.37 22.74
CA ASP A 52 4.29 12.89 21.39
C ASP A 52 4.33 11.35 21.36
N TRP A 53 5.38 10.76 21.96
CA TRP A 53 5.50 9.30 22.06
C TRP A 53 4.40 8.68 22.93
N GLU A 54 3.97 9.35 24.00
CA GLU A 54 2.87 8.87 24.83
C GLU A 54 1.57 8.83 24.04
N GLU A 55 1.25 9.90 23.31
CA GLU A 55 0.05 9.98 22.47
C GLU A 55 0.10 8.96 21.35
N TRP A 56 1.27 8.81 20.71
CA TRP A 56 1.51 7.80 19.70
C TRP A 56 1.26 6.37 20.22
N VAL A 57 1.79 6.02 21.40
CA VAL A 57 1.57 4.70 22.01
C VAL A 57 0.10 4.50 22.34
N LYS A 58 -0.58 5.49 22.94
CA LYS A 58 -2.02 5.43 23.24
C LYS A 58 -2.86 5.17 21.99
N PHE A 59 -2.50 5.77 20.90
CA PHE A 59 -3.19 5.59 19.63
C PHE A 59 -2.95 4.18 19.07
N HIS A 60 -1.69 3.74 19.00
CA HIS A 60 -1.30 2.48 18.34
C HIS A 60 -1.49 1.22 19.17
N ILE A 61 -1.74 1.33 20.48
CA ILE A 61 -2.08 0.16 21.29
C ILE A 61 -3.35 -0.54 20.77
N SER A 62 -4.25 0.20 20.13
CA SER A 62 -5.43 -0.32 19.47
C SER A 62 -5.11 -1.20 18.26
N ASP A 63 -4.01 -0.92 17.54
CA ASP A 63 -3.56 -1.73 16.42
C ASP A 63 -3.09 -3.12 16.88
N ILE A 64 -2.41 -3.17 18.03
CA ILE A 64 -2.01 -4.43 18.66
C ILE A 64 -3.25 -5.22 19.06
N SER A 65 -4.20 -4.62 19.77
CA SER A 65 -5.40 -5.31 20.25
C SER A 65 -6.25 -5.85 19.10
N ARG A 66 -6.44 -5.05 18.04
CA ARG A 66 -7.20 -5.45 16.84
C ARG A 66 -6.58 -6.64 16.13
N ASN A 67 -5.26 -6.63 15.88
CA ASN A 67 -4.57 -7.71 15.18
C ASN A 67 -4.49 -8.98 16.03
N MET A 68 -4.44 -8.85 17.35
CA MET A 68 -4.51 -9.94 18.28
C MET A 68 -5.94 -10.46 18.54
N LYS A 69 -6.96 -9.84 17.91
CA LYS A 69 -8.39 -10.13 18.14
C LYS A 69 -8.82 -10.01 19.61
N MET A 70 -8.17 -9.10 20.31
CA MET A 70 -8.42 -8.80 21.70
C MET A 70 -9.33 -7.59 21.82
N LYS A 71 -10.23 -7.57 22.81
CA LYS A 71 -11.00 -6.38 23.11
C LYS A 71 -10.09 -5.26 23.60
N GLN A 72 -10.30 -4.04 23.13
CA GLN A 72 -9.43 -2.90 23.46
C GLN A 72 -9.41 -2.62 24.97
N GLU A 73 -10.52 -2.80 25.66
CA GLU A 73 -10.59 -2.66 27.11
C GLU A 73 -9.81 -3.72 27.90
N ASN A 74 -9.42 -4.82 27.26
CA ASN A 74 -8.68 -5.91 27.90
C ASN A 74 -7.16 -5.76 27.76
N ILE A 75 -6.66 -4.91 26.85
CA ILE A 75 -5.22 -4.72 26.77
C ILE A 75 -4.73 -3.80 27.89
N GLU A 76 -3.76 -4.29 28.63
CA GLU A 76 -2.97 -3.49 29.58
C GLU A 76 -1.52 -3.47 29.13
N TYR A 77 -0.84 -2.36 29.34
CA TYR A 77 0.53 -2.19 28.87
C TYR A 77 1.38 -1.28 29.74
N LEU A 78 2.69 -1.48 29.63
CA LEU A 78 3.74 -0.59 30.09
C LEU A 78 4.55 -0.16 28.88
N ALA A 79 4.87 1.13 28.76
CA ALA A 79 5.73 1.64 27.72
C ALA A 79 6.93 2.39 28.31
N ALA A 80 8.09 2.23 27.66
CA ALA A 80 9.30 2.97 27.97
C ALA A 80 9.90 3.52 26.69
N VAL A 81 9.99 4.83 26.60
CA VAL A 81 10.56 5.55 25.44
C VAL A 81 12.04 5.79 25.67
N HIS A 82 12.84 5.54 24.64
CA HIS A 82 14.26 5.80 24.60
C HIS A 82 14.56 6.79 23.49
N LEU A 83 14.77 8.06 23.85
CA LEU A 83 15.18 9.13 22.93
C LEU A 83 16.71 9.11 22.74
N LYS A 84 17.22 7.95 22.33
CA LYS A 84 18.66 7.79 22.09
C LYS A 84 19.02 8.40 20.73
N GLU A 85 20.10 9.18 20.70
CA GLU A 85 20.66 9.72 19.47
C GLU A 85 20.90 8.60 18.45
N GLY A 86 20.38 8.76 17.24
CA GLY A 86 20.50 7.81 16.13
C GLY A 86 19.45 6.70 16.04
N GLN A 87 18.71 6.40 17.11
CA GLN A 87 17.69 5.35 17.07
C GLN A 87 16.62 5.53 18.16
N PRO A 88 15.72 6.52 18.02
CA PRO A 88 14.60 6.68 18.94
C PRO A 88 13.66 5.46 18.84
N HIS A 89 13.23 4.94 19.99
CA HIS A 89 12.38 3.77 20.04
C HIS A 89 11.54 3.69 21.31
N VAL A 90 10.47 2.91 21.25
CA VAL A 90 9.64 2.59 22.42
C VAL A 90 9.56 1.09 22.61
N HIS A 91 9.76 0.65 23.86
CA HIS A 91 9.43 -0.68 24.33
C HIS A 91 8.01 -0.69 24.86
N ILE A 92 7.19 -1.63 24.43
CA ILE A 92 5.84 -1.84 24.94
C ILE A 92 5.74 -3.27 25.45
N ILE A 93 5.54 -3.41 26.75
CA ILE A 93 5.21 -4.70 27.40
C ILE A 93 3.70 -4.68 27.58
N TRP A 94 3.02 -5.69 27.07
CA TRP A 94 1.56 -5.74 27.10
C TRP A 94 1.02 -7.15 27.36
N TRP A 95 -0.21 -7.23 27.84
CA TRP A 95 -0.89 -8.49 28.17
C TRP A 95 -2.41 -8.31 28.07
N ASP A 96 -3.11 -9.44 28.00
CA ASP A 96 -4.56 -9.51 28.08
C ASP A 96 -5.00 -9.69 29.54
N LYS A 97 -5.67 -8.70 30.11
CA LYS A 97 -6.18 -8.81 31.50
C LYS A 97 -7.31 -9.84 31.66
N ALA A 98 -8.06 -10.11 30.56
CA ALA A 98 -9.11 -11.13 30.56
C ALA A 98 -8.58 -12.54 30.38
N GLN A 99 -7.29 -12.72 30.05
CA GLN A 99 -6.65 -14.02 29.83
C GLN A 99 -7.30 -14.88 28.74
N GLU A 100 -7.89 -14.24 27.73
CA GLU A 100 -8.48 -14.92 26.58
C GLU A 100 -7.42 -15.33 25.55
N ILE A 101 -6.24 -14.65 25.56
CA ILE A 101 -5.12 -14.97 24.68
C ILE A 101 -4.27 -16.08 25.29
N LEU A 102 -4.39 -17.28 24.74
CA LEU A 102 -3.71 -18.48 25.22
C LEU A 102 -2.36 -18.77 24.54
N ILE A 103 -2.02 -18.02 23.47
CA ILE A 103 -0.75 -18.21 22.76
C ILE A 103 0.41 -17.59 23.56
N ASN A 104 1.54 -18.27 23.57
CA ASN A 104 2.79 -17.78 24.19
C ASN A 104 3.77 -17.15 23.20
N LYS A 105 3.48 -17.24 21.90
CA LYS A 105 4.26 -16.66 20.83
C LYS A 105 3.35 -16.11 19.73
N ILE A 106 3.58 -14.87 19.34
CA ILE A 106 2.82 -14.23 18.24
C ILE A 106 3.33 -14.78 16.91
N ASN A 107 2.40 -15.10 15.99
CA ASN A 107 2.75 -15.49 14.64
C ASN A 107 3.44 -14.31 13.92
N PRO A 108 4.58 -14.53 13.24
CA PRO A 108 5.27 -13.48 12.47
C PRO A 108 4.36 -12.70 11.50
N VAL A 109 3.37 -13.36 10.89
CA VAL A 109 2.39 -12.70 10.01
C VAL A 109 1.55 -11.66 10.78
N ILE A 110 1.20 -11.94 12.04
CA ILE A 110 0.47 -10.98 12.89
C ILE A 110 1.39 -9.81 13.27
N CYS A 111 2.66 -10.09 13.60
CA CYS A 111 3.65 -9.05 13.89
C CYS A 111 3.83 -8.12 12.69
N ASP A 112 3.92 -8.68 11.48
CA ASP A 112 4.04 -7.92 10.24
C ASP A 112 2.78 -7.08 9.98
N GLN A 113 1.59 -7.63 10.21
CA GLN A 113 0.35 -6.88 10.06
C GLN A 113 0.24 -5.72 11.07
N ILE A 114 0.62 -5.93 12.34
CA ILE A 114 0.70 -4.85 13.35
C ILE A 114 1.64 -3.75 12.85
N ARG A 115 2.83 -4.11 12.36
CA ARG A 115 3.80 -3.16 11.81
C ARG A 115 3.23 -2.34 10.65
N ILE A 116 2.58 -3.01 9.68
CA ILE A 116 1.95 -2.36 8.53
C ILE A 116 0.84 -1.39 8.98
N ASP A 117 -0.02 -1.80 9.91
CA ASP A 117 -1.11 -0.97 10.39
C ASP A 117 -0.58 0.28 11.13
N VAL A 118 0.45 0.09 11.97
CA VAL A 118 1.12 1.18 12.67
C VAL A 118 1.77 2.15 11.69
N ILE A 119 2.49 1.68 10.67
CA ILE A 119 3.10 2.53 9.66
C ILE A 119 2.03 3.33 8.90
N LYS A 120 0.96 2.67 8.45
CA LYS A 120 -0.13 3.33 7.71
C LYS A 120 -0.83 4.40 8.51
N SER A 121 -1.03 4.21 9.80
CA SER A 121 -1.67 5.20 10.64
C SER A 121 -0.71 6.32 11.08
N THR A 122 0.57 6.01 11.30
CA THR A 122 1.60 7.01 11.63
C THR A 122 1.83 7.98 10.47
N TYR A 123 1.88 7.48 9.23
CA TYR A 123 2.15 8.27 8.02
C TYR A 123 0.89 8.45 7.15
N HIS A 124 -0.29 8.51 7.78
CA HIS A 124 -1.58 8.55 7.09
C HIS A 124 -1.65 9.59 5.97
N ASP A 125 -1.25 10.83 6.27
CA ASP A 125 -1.37 11.94 5.32
C ASP A 125 -0.47 11.73 4.08
N GLN A 126 0.73 11.21 4.27
CA GLN A 126 1.66 10.87 3.19
C GLN A 126 1.09 9.77 2.30
N PHE A 127 0.47 8.73 2.89
CA PHE A 127 -0.21 7.68 2.12
C PHE A 127 -1.41 8.21 1.34
N VAL A 128 -2.20 9.13 1.92
CA VAL A 128 -3.34 9.77 1.25
C VAL A 128 -2.86 10.63 0.08
N GLU A 129 -1.81 11.45 0.28
CA GLU A 129 -1.24 12.29 -0.77
C GLU A 129 -0.71 11.44 -1.93
N LEU A 130 0.06 10.39 -1.62
CA LEU A 130 0.62 9.48 -2.62
C LEU A 130 -0.47 8.77 -3.42
N HIS A 131 -1.53 8.30 -2.75
CA HIS A 131 -2.68 7.67 -3.38
C HIS A 131 -3.45 8.64 -4.29
N ASN A 132 -3.66 9.89 -3.85
CA ASN A 132 -4.33 10.92 -4.64
C ASN A 132 -3.51 11.29 -5.89
N LYS A 133 -2.19 11.43 -5.74
CA LYS A 133 -1.28 11.66 -6.86
C LYS A 133 -1.38 10.51 -7.87
N GLU A 134 -1.26 9.28 -7.44
CA GLU A 134 -1.37 8.09 -8.28
C GLU A 134 -2.69 8.05 -9.05
N ASN A 135 -3.81 8.24 -8.35
CA ASN A 135 -5.14 8.24 -8.99
C ASN A 135 -5.28 9.33 -10.06
N SER A 136 -4.71 10.50 -9.82
CA SER A 136 -4.70 11.59 -10.79
C SER A 136 -3.89 11.22 -12.05
N LEU A 137 -2.71 10.64 -11.88
CA LEU A 137 -1.85 10.19 -12.97
C LEU A 137 -2.51 9.08 -13.79
N ILE A 138 -3.11 8.08 -13.14
CA ILE A 138 -3.86 7.00 -13.81
C ILE A 138 -5.03 7.56 -14.61
N LYS A 139 -5.77 8.51 -14.06
CA LYS A 139 -6.91 9.14 -14.74
C LYS A 139 -6.44 9.90 -15.98
N GLU A 140 -5.34 10.64 -15.87
CA GLU A 140 -4.77 11.39 -16.97
C GLU A 140 -4.23 10.48 -18.07
N LEU A 141 -3.47 9.43 -17.71
CA LEU A 141 -2.98 8.45 -18.68
C LEU A 141 -4.13 7.79 -19.45
N ARG A 142 -5.19 7.36 -18.75
CA ARG A 142 -6.39 6.77 -19.40
C ARG A 142 -7.09 7.77 -20.30
N ARG A 143 -7.20 9.04 -19.91
CA ARG A 143 -7.81 10.08 -20.72
C ARG A 143 -7.04 10.28 -22.01
N GLN A 144 -5.71 10.35 -21.93
CA GLN A 144 -4.84 10.55 -23.09
C GLN A 144 -4.85 9.33 -24.02
N VAL A 145 -4.77 8.11 -23.48
CA VAL A 145 -4.88 6.87 -24.29
C VAL A 145 -6.23 6.80 -25.00
N GLY A 146 -7.33 7.15 -24.30
CA GLY A 146 -8.65 7.16 -24.88
C GLY A 146 -8.80 8.20 -26.00
N HIS A 147 -8.16 9.36 -25.86
CA HIS A 147 -8.14 10.41 -26.90
C HIS A 147 -7.38 9.92 -28.13
N ASN A 148 -6.15 9.46 -28.00
CA ASN A 148 -5.34 8.96 -29.12
C ASN A 148 -5.99 7.76 -29.83
N ALA A 149 -6.62 6.84 -29.08
CA ALA A 149 -7.35 5.74 -29.69
C ALA A 149 -8.59 6.20 -30.48
N ALA A 150 -9.31 7.21 -29.98
CA ALA A 150 -10.48 7.77 -30.68
C ALA A 150 -10.06 8.57 -31.91
N GLU A 151 -9.00 9.34 -31.84
CA GLU A 151 -8.42 10.11 -32.93
C GLU A 151 -8.00 9.17 -34.07
N ALA A 152 -7.20 8.15 -33.79
CA ALA A 152 -6.79 7.14 -34.76
C ALA A 152 -7.96 6.41 -35.44
N LEU A 153 -9.10 6.26 -34.76
CA LEU A 153 -10.31 5.64 -35.34
C LEU A 153 -11.17 6.61 -36.16
N SER A 154 -10.98 7.93 -36.05
CA SER A 154 -11.82 8.94 -36.67
C SER A 154 -11.18 9.62 -37.88
N GLU A 155 -9.86 9.61 -37.98
CA GLU A 155 -9.15 10.28 -39.04
C GLU A 155 -9.07 9.46 -40.33
N THR A 156 -9.16 10.15 -41.51
CA THR A 156 -9.08 9.53 -42.82
C THR A 156 -7.67 9.58 -43.42
N GLU A 157 -6.82 10.49 -42.92
CA GLU A 157 -5.41 10.60 -43.30
C GLU A 157 -4.56 10.65 -42.00
N ASN A 158 -3.93 9.53 -41.68
CA ASN A 158 -3.09 9.39 -40.52
C ASN A 158 -1.61 9.53 -40.88
N ASP A 159 -0.80 10.07 -39.98
CA ASP A 159 0.64 9.87 -40.03
C ASP A 159 1.00 8.38 -39.76
N ASP A 160 2.26 8.01 -40.03
CA ASP A 160 2.72 6.62 -39.88
C ASP A 160 2.47 6.06 -38.46
N PHE A 161 2.52 6.89 -37.44
CA PHE A 161 2.32 6.48 -36.06
C PHE A 161 0.84 6.26 -35.75
N THR A 162 -0.02 7.20 -36.13
CA THR A 162 -1.48 7.11 -35.96
C THR A 162 -2.04 5.95 -36.78
N GLU A 163 -1.51 5.71 -37.99
CA GLU A 163 -1.87 4.54 -38.80
C GLU A 163 -1.50 3.22 -38.11
N ALA A 164 -0.33 3.15 -37.46
CA ALA A 164 0.07 1.94 -36.71
C ALA A 164 -0.88 1.68 -35.51
N ILE A 165 -1.35 2.73 -34.82
CA ILE A 165 -2.38 2.61 -33.78
C ILE A 165 -3.70 2.11 -34.38
N PHE A 166 -4.14 2.72 -35.51
CA PHE A 166 -5.38 2.32 -36.18
C PHE A 166 -5.38 0.84 -36.59
N GLN A 167 -4.28 0.36 -37.19
CA GLN A 167 -4.15 -1.05 -37.59
C GLN A 167 -4.25 -1.98 -36.38
N LYS A 168 -3.58 -1.66 -35.27
CA LYS A 168 -3.67 -2.44 -34.02
C LYS A 168 -5.08 -2.43 -33.43
N LEU A 169 -5.74 -1.28 -33.40
CA LEU A 169 -7.14 -1.14 -32.93
C LEU A 169 -8.11 -1.96 -33.80
N THR A 170 -7.93 -1.95 -35.11
CA THR A 170 -8.71 -2.74 -36.06
C THR A 170 -8.51 -4.24 -35.84
N ALA A 171 -7.26 -4.69 -35.69
CA ALA A 171 -6.95 -6.08 -35.37
C ALA A 171 -7.61 -6.54 -34.07
N ILE A 172 -7.54 -5.70 -33.01
CA ILE A 172 -8.21 -5.98 -31.73
C ILE A 172 -9.72 -6.08 -31.93
N ARG A 173 -10.34 -5.13 -32.64
CA ARG A 173 -11.78 -5.13 -32.96
C ARG A 173 -12.23 -6.42 -33.61
N ASP A 174 -11.48 -6.87 -34.61
CA ASP A 174 -11.84 -8.06 -35.41
C ASP A 174 -11.68 -9.38 -34.58
N MET A 175 -10.92 -9.33 -33.47
CA MET A 175 -10.78 -10.43 -32.53
C MET A 175 -11.80 -10.41 -31.39
N LEU A 176 -12.62 -9.36 -31.27
CA LEU A 176 -13.59 -9.26 -30.19
C LEU A 176 -14.69 -10.33 -30.31
N PRO A 177 -15.12 -10.91 -29.18
CA PRO A 177 -16.22 -11.88 -29.21
C PRO A 177 -17.49 -11.20 -29.66
N PRO A 178 -18.32 -11.87 -30.51
CA PRO A 178 -19.52 -11.28 -31.13
C PRO A 178 -20.63 -10.97 -30.13
N LYS A 179 -20.53 -11.51 -28.91
CA LYS A 179 -21.48 -11.30 -27.79
C LYS A 179 -20.73 -11.22 -26.48
N GLY A 180 -21.23 -10.41 -25.56
CA GLY A 180 -20.69 -10.27 -24.22
C GLY A 180 -20.27 -8.84 -23.87
N GLN A 181 -19.83 -8.64 -22.64
CA GLN A 181 -19.29 -7.34 -22.20
C GLN A 181 -17.83 -7.20 -22.63
N ALA A 182 -17.50 -6.11 -23.32
CA ALA A 182 -16.13 -5.78 -23.67
C ALA A 182 -15.40 -5.19 -22.46
N VAL A 183 -15.06 -6.04 -21.52
CA VAL A 183 -14.30 -5.72 -20.31
C VAL A 183 -13.01 -6.54 -20.34
N TYR A 184 -11.87 -5.89 -20.15
CA TYR A 184 -10.53 -6.52 -20.25
C TYR A 184 -10.44 -7.84 -19.50
N LYS A 185 -10.94 -7.93 -18.28
CA LYS A 185 -10.89 -9.16 -17.47
C LYS A 185 -11.60 -10.35 -18.13
N LEU A 186 -12.63 -10.08 -18.93
CA LEU A 186 -13.45 -11.09 -19.62
C LEU A 186 -12.93 -11.41 -21.02
N MET A 187 -11.96 -10.68 -21.54
CA MET A 187 -11.42 -10.91 -22.87
C MET A 187 -10.60 -12.22 -22.94
N PRO A 188 -10.65 -12.93 -24.08
CA PRO A 188 -9.76 -14.06 -24.36
C PRO A 188 -8.30 -13.65 -24.30
N LYS A 189 -7.42 -14.62 -23.97
CA LYS A 189 -5.98 -14.37 -23.84
C LYS A 189 -5.35 -13.69 -25.06
N PRO A 190 -5.64 -14.06 -26.31
CA PRO A 190 -5.10 -13.38 -27.47
C PRO A 190 -5.48 -11.90 -27.53
N VAL A 191 -6.76 -11.54 -27.22
CA VAL A 191 -7.22 -10.16 -27.20
C VAL A 191 -6.48 -9.34 -26.12
N LYS A 192 -6.27 -9.92 -24.93
CA LYS A 192 -5.48 -9.27 -23.87
C LYS A 192 -4.04 -9.01 -24.30
N GLN A 193 -3.43 -9.97 -24.99
CA GLN A 193 -2.06 -9.82 -25.50
C GLN A 193 -1.95 -8.66 -26.50
N GLU A 194 -2.90 -8.52 -27.42
CA GLU A 194 -2.92 -7.40 -28.35
C GLU A 194 -3.22 -6.06 -27.67
N LEU A 195 -4.15 -6.03 -26.70
CA LEU A 195 -4.39 -4.82 -25.88
C LEU A 195 -3.14 -4.38 -25.13
N ASN A 196 -2.41 -5.32 -24.52
CA ASN A 196 -1.16 -5.01 -23.81
C ASN A 196 -0.07 -4.59 -24.79
N SER A 197 0.03 -5.25 -25.96
CA SER A 197 0.96 -4.86 -27.03
C SER A 197 0.72 -3.43 -27.51
N LEU A 198 -0.54 -3.03 -27.70
CA LEU A 198 -0.89 -1.66 -28.07
C LEU A 198 -0.59 -0.69 -26.91
N THR A 199 -0.91 -1.06 -25.68
CA THR A 199 -0.60 -0.25 -24.50
C THR A 199 0.91 0.04 -24.42
N HIS A 200 1.75 -0.97 -24.53
CA HIS A 200 3.21 -0.80 -24.52
C HIS A 200 3.70 0.00 -25.71
N PHE A 201 3.15 -0.26 -26.91
CA PHE A 201 3.49 0.51 -28.11
C PHE A 201 3.24 2.02 -27.91
N MET A 202 2.10 2.39 -27.31
CA MET A 202 1.77 3.80 -27.04
C MET A 202 2.69 4.37 -25.95
N ILE A 203 2.93 3.65 -24.86
CA ILE A 203 3.83 4.09 -23.78
C ILE A 203 5.27 4.26 -24.30
N ASP A 204 5.73 3.38 -25.17
CA ASP A 204 7.12 3.40 -25.67
C ASP A 204 7.37 4.51 -26.70
N ASN A 205 6.34 4.96 -27.41
CA ASN A 205 6.46 5.92 -28.49
C ASN A 205 5.91 7.31 -28.18
N ILE A 206 5.17 7.49 -27.08
CA ILE A 206 4.65 8.80 -26.64
C ILE A 206 5.33 9.18 -25.33
N SER A 207 6.18 10.21 -25.36
CA SER A 207 7.00 10.63 -24.22
C SER A 207 6.16 10.97 -22.98
N GLU A 208 5.00 11.62 -23.19
CA GLU A 208 4.07 11.99 -22.14
C GLU A 208 3.48 10.75 -21.46
N PHE A 209 3.17 9.69 -22.22
CA PHE A 209 2.64 8.43 -21.66
C PHE A 209 3.71 7.70 -20.87
N ARG A 210 4.93 7.69 -21.36
CA ARG A 210 6.07 7.13 -20.64
C ARG A 210 6.27 7.84 -19.30
N SER A 211 6.27 9.17 -19.30
CA SER A 211 6.42 9.97 -18.07
C SER A 211 5.32 9.67 -17.06
N LEU A 212 4.05 9.67 -17.48
CA LEU A 212 2.92 9.35 -16.62
C LEU A 212 3.01 7.92 -16.06
N TYR A 213 3.38 6.96 -16.90
CA TYR A 213 3.52 5.56 -16.50
C TYR A 213 4.63 5.37 -15.46
N ASP A 214 5.79 5.96 -15.70
CA ASP A 214 6.95 5.88 -14.80
C ASP A 214 6.63 6.56 -13.45
N GLU A 215 5.93 7.71 -13.44
CA GLU A 215 5.48 8.36 -12.22
C GLU A 215 4.46 7.52 -11.42
N ILE A 216 3.55 6.79 -12.10
CA ILE A 216 2.62 5.87 -11.43
C ILE A 216 3.40 4.73 -10.77
N LEU A 217 4.38 4.16 -11.48
CA LEU A 217 5.23 3.10 -10.92
C LEU A 217 6.05 3.60 -9.74
N ASP A 218 6.56 4.83 -9.78
CA ASP A 218 7.28 5.46 -8.68
C ASP A 218 6.37 5.66 -7.46
N CYS A 219 5.14 6.13 -7.62
CA CYS A 219 4.19 6.23 -6.51
C CYS A 219 3.99 4.87 -5.83
N ARG A 220 3.84 3.80 -6.60
CA ARG A 220 3.67 2.43 -6.08
C ARG A 220 4.93 1.89 -5.44
N ARG A 221 6.10 2.21 -5.97
CA ARG A 221 7.39 1.83 -5.37
C ARG A 221 7.56 2.49 -4.02
N ILE A 222 7.35 3.82 -3.93
CA ILE A 222 7.42 4.57 -2.68
C ILE A 222 6.43 4.00 -1.65
N TYR A 223 5.17 3.75 -2.05
CA TYR A 223 4.15 3.15 -1.18
C TYR A 223 4.63 1.82 -0.59
N ASN A 224 5.22 0.96 -1.42
CA ASN A 224 5.70 -0.34 -0.95
C ASN A 224 6.97 -0.23 -0.10
N GLU A 225 7.89 0.70 -0.43
CA GLU A 225 9.09 0.98 0.37
C GLU A 225 8.74 1.49 1.77
N MET A 226 7.75 2.37 1.90
CA MET A 226 7.23 2.82 3.20
C MET A 226 6.73 1.65 4.06
N LEU A 227 6.08 0.65 3.45
CA LEU A 227 5.56 -0.52 4.15
C LEU A 227 6.61 -1.60 4.44
N HIS A 228 7.61 -1.74 3.56
CA HIS A 228 8.55 -2.85 3.55
C HIS A 228 9.99 -2.33 3.38
N SER A 229 10.52 -1.66 4.38
CA SER A 229 11.89 -1.14 4.40
C SER A 229 12.99 -2.22 4.52
N ASP A 230 12.64 -3.48 4.30
CA ASP A 230 13.56 -4.60 4.47
C ASP A 230 14.34 -4.89 3.17
N ASP A 231 15.67 -4.68 3.23
CA ASP A 231 16.64 -4.97 2.16
C ASP A 231 16.93 -6.48 1.97
N SER A 232 16.20 -7.34 2.69
CA SER A 232 16.34 -8.78 2.60
C SER A 232 15.99 -9.32 1.20
N SER A 233 16.54 -10.49 0.86
CA SER A 233 16.19 -11.19 -0.38
C SER A 233 14.70 -11.50 -0.49
N TYR A 234 14.02 -11.69 0.65
CA TYR A 234 12.59 -11.92 0.75
C TYR A 234 11.80 -10.63 0.45
N GLY A 235 12.21 -9.48 1.00
CA GLY A 235 11.62 -8.17 0.68
C GLY A 235 11.71 -7.83 -0.80
N LYS A 236 12.86 -8.09 -1.44
CA LYS A 236 13.05 -7.89 -2.89
C LYS A 236 12.15 -8.79 -3.74
N LEU A 237 11.93 -10.04 -3.35
CA LEU A 237 11.02 -10.94 -4.03
C LEU A 237 9.56 -10.49 -3.89
N GLN A 238 9.16 -10.06 -2.71
CA GLN A 238 7.82 -9.50 -2.48
C GLN A 238 7.59 -8.22 -3.28
N MET A 239 8.59 -7.33 -3.36
CA MET A 239 8.55 -6.12 -4.18
C MET A 239 8.31 -6.45 -5.64
N SER A 240 9.08 -7.40 -6.21
CA SER A 240 8.93 -7.81 -7.61
C SER A 240 7.53 -8.36 -7.90
N ALA A 241 7.00 -9.23 -7.02
CA ALA A 241 5.65 -9.78 -7.17
C ALA A 241 4.55 -8.71 -7.01
N TYR A 242 4.77 -7.73 -6.13
CA TYR A 242 3.87 -6.58 -5.95
C TYR A 242 3.84 -5.71 -7.20
N MET A 243 5.01 -5.31 -7.72
CA MET A 243 5.10 -4.49 -8.92
C MET A 243 4.51 -5.17 -10.15
N GLY A 244 4.66 -6.50 -10.29
CA GLY A 244 3.98 -7.27 -11.34
C GLY A 244 2.46 -7.12 -11.30
N LYS A 245 1.84 -7.19 -10.12
CA LYS A 245 0.39 -6.96 -9.97
C LYS A 245 -0.02 -5.52 -10.29
N VAL A 246 0.82 -4.55 -9.96
CA VAL A 246 0.58 -3.13 -10.29
C VAL A 246 0.54 -2.93 -11.80
N VAL A 247 1.50 -3.49 -12.53
CA VAL A 247 1.53 -3.45 -13.99
C VAL A 247 0.24 -4.05 -14.56
N ASP A 248 -0.15 -5.25 -14.10
CA ASP A 248 -1.39 -5.91 -14.54
C ASP A 248 -2.65 -5.03 -14.30
N GLU A 249 -2.70 -4.32 -13.17
CA GLU A 249 -3.81 -3.40 -12.86
C GLU A 249 -3.86 -2.19 -13.80
N ILE A 250 -2.71 -1.60 -14.11
CA ILE A 250 -2.60 -0.46 -15.03
C ILE A 250 -2.99 -0.91 -16.44
N GLU A 251 -2.43 -2.02 -16.93
CA GLU A 251 -2.74 -2.59 -18.24
C GLU A 251 -4.22 -2.94 -18.39
N SER A 252 -4.82 -3.54 -17.37
CA SER A 252 -6.27 -3.81 -17.34
C SER A 252 -7.11 -2.54 -17.44
N GLY A 253 -6.67 -1.48 -16.77
CA GLY A 253 -7.34 -0.18 -16.80
C GLY A 253 -7.25 0.51 -18.17
N ILE A 254 -6.08 0.50 -18.78
CA ILE A 254 -5.82 1.04 -20.11
C ILE A 254 -6.57 0.20 -21.15
N GLY A 255 -6.50 -1.13 -21.07
CA GLY A 255 -7.22 -2.04 -21.95
C GLY A 255 -8.73 -1.80 -21.96
N ASN A 256 -9.36 -1.52 -20.81
CA ASN A 256 -10.76 -1.12 -20.75
C ASN A 256 -11.03 0.22 -21.48
N THR A 257 -10.10 1.15 -21.39
CA THR A 257 -10.22 2.44 -22.10
C THR A 257 -10.16 2.26 -23.62
N ILE A 258 -9.21 1.45 -24.11
CA ILE A 258 -9.08 1.11 -25.54
C ILE A 258 -10.33 0.37 -26.03
N LEU A 259 -10.82 -0.63 -25.30
CA LEU A 259 -12.06 -1.33 -25.66
C LEU A 259 -13.25 -0.38 -25.75
N SER A 260 -13.35 0.59 -24.84
CA SER A 260 -14.40 1.59 -24.88
C SER A 260 -14.31 2.50 -26.10
N ALA A 261 -13.10 2.87 -26.56
CA ALA A 261 -12.89 3.66 -27.77
C ALA A 261 -13.33 2.86 -29.02
N ILE A 262 -12.91 1.60 -29.14
CA ILE A 262 -13.31 0.71 -30.25
C ILE A 262 -14.84 0.58 -30.35
N LEU A 263 -15.52 0.33 -29.21
CA LEU A 263 -16.99 0.16 -29.20
C LEU A 263 -17.74 1.43 -29.60
N ARG A 264 -17.27 2.59 -29.15
CA ARG A 264 -17.88 3.88 -29.54
C ARG A 264 -17.75 4.13 -31.04
N ALA A 265 -16.59 3.84 -31.63
CA ALA A 265 -16.40 3.97 -33.07
C ALA A 265 -17.36 3.07 -33.86
N VAL A 266 -17.54 1.79 -33.43
CA VAL A 266 -18.48 0.87 -34.09
C VAL A 266 -19.94 1.37 -34.02
N THR A 267 -20.35 1.98 -32.89
CA THR A 267 -21.72 2.51 -32.76
C THR A 267 -21.97 3.79 -33.51
N SER A 268 -20.94 4.54 -33.88
CA SER A 268 -21.05 5.80 -34.65
C SER A 268 -21.25 5.56 -36.15
N PHE A 269 -20.98 4.33 -36.64
CA PHE A 269 -21.13 3.96 -38.06
C PHE A 269 -22.40 3.12 -38.33
N MET A 270 -23.23 2.85 -37.31
CA MET A 270 -24.55 2.24 -37.44
C MET A 270 -25.65 3.30 -37.32
#